data_18c1e6a34164cb647cdf99b7d412a1dc
#
_entry.id   18c1e6a34164cb647cdf99b7d412a1dc
#
_cell.length_a   1.000
_cell.length_b   1.000
_cell.length_c   1.000
_cell.angle_alpha   90.00
_cell.angle_beta   90.00
_cell.angle_gamma   90.00
#
_symmetry.space_group_name_H-M   'P 1'
#
loop_
_entity.id
_entity.type
_entity.pdbx_description
1 polymer ?
#
loop_
_entity_poly.entity_id
_entity_poly.type
_entity_poly.pdbx_seq_one_letter_code
_entity_poly.pdbx_strand_id
1 'polypeptide(L)'
;MFAILFDGVVQGLQLSLLAVGITLIYGLGGVLNLAHGQFAVVGGVATALLLSLGFNPLLASAGGIVGAGTLGIVVDRTLMLPAYKFRGEERLLLGLILTLGLSFVIDGYLNYQVPEFSLTFQLPVAMVEFAGIPMRTASLAASAVALVIFAGLFAFLRFTLLGKCIRSIIENEVGAELCGIDPSRTRTLIVCLATMMAGVAGVTQGLFSSLGTEMGPEFTILGLLVAVVGGVRSINGTLAAGILLGIVNAFASHYVGAYVAYIILLSFAMATILVRPAGLLARFT
;
A
#
# COMPACT_ATOMS: atom_id res chain seq x y z
N MET A 1 4.11 -26.10 -9.54
CA MET A 1 3.75 -25.73 -8.15
C MET A 1 4.69 -24.66 -7.57
N PHE A 2 6.02 -24.83 -7.63
CA PHE A 2 6.95 -23.81 -7.09
C PHE A 2 6.82 -22.45 -7.78
N ALA A 3 6.63 -22.39 -9.10
CA ALA A 3 6.42 -21.13 -9.81
C ALA A 3 5.17 -20.39 -9.33
N ILE A 4 4.06 -21.10 -9.11
CA ILE A 4 2.80 -20.51 -8.59
C ILE A 4 3.00 -19.99 -7.18
N LEU A 5 3.72 -20.74 -6.33
CA LEU A 5 4.04 -20.28 -4.98
C LEU A 5 4.87 -18.99 -5.01
N PHE A 6 5.88 -18.94 -5.89
CA PHE A 6 6.71 -17.76 -6.05
C PHE A 6 5.90 -16.56 -6.54
N ASP A 7 5.08 -16.74 -7.59
CA ASP A 7 4.18 -15.68 -8.08
C ASP A 7 3.21 -15.22 -6.98
N GLY A 8 2.73 -16.14 -6.16
CA GLY A 8 1.90 -15.83 -5.01
C GLY A 8 2.62 -14.99 -3.95
N VAL A 9 3.88 -15.29 -3.67
CA VAL A 9 4.71 -14.48 -2.76
C VAL A 9 4.96 -13.09 -3.34
N VAL A 10 5.26 -12.97 -4.64
CA VAL A 10 5.44 -11.68 -5.32
C VAL A 10 4.16 -10.84 -5.22
N GLN A 11 3.01 -11.40 -5.59
CA GLN A 11 1.71 -10.73 -5.46
C GLN A 11 1.42 -10.35 -4.01
N GLY A 12 1.73 -11.25 -3.07
CA GLY A 12 1.55 -11.01 -1.64
C GLY A 12 2.41 -9.84 -1.11
N LEU A 13 3.66 -9.72 -1.56
CA LEU A 13 4.51 -8.58 -1.23
C LEU A 13 3.93 -7.25 -1.78
N GLN A 14 3.37 -7.26 -2.99
CA GLN A 14 2.72 -6.08 -3.58
C GLN A 14 1.48 -5.66 -2.77
N LEU A 15 0.60 -6.61 -2.46
CA LEU A 15 -0.56 -6.38 -1.61
C LEU A 15 -0.15 -5.86 -0.23
N SER A 16 0.95 -6.38 0.31
CA SER A 16 1.51 -5.93 1.60
C SER A 16 2.00 -4.48 1.56
N LEU A 17 2.62 -4.02 0.46
CA LEU A 17 3.06 -2.63 0.31
C LEU A 17 1.89 -1.65 0.41
N LEU A 18 0.78 -1.95 -0.28
CA LEU A 18 -0.45 -1.17 -0.18
C LEU A 18 -1.02 -1.21 1.25
N ALA A 19 -1.16 -2.41 1.80
CA ALA A 19 -1.81 -2.63 3.07
C ALA A 19 -1.04 -2.03 4.26
N VAL A 20 0.28 -2.10 4.26
CA VAL A 20 1.11 -1.52 5.33
C VAL A 20 0.98 0.00 5.37
N GLY A 21 0.84 0.68 4.22
CA GLY A 21 0.53 2.10 4.19
C GLY A 21 -0.79 2.43 4.89
N ILE A 22 -1.85 1.66 4.61
CA ILE A 22 -3.15 1.80 5.29
C ILE A 22 -3.01 1.55 6.80
N THR A 23 -2.29 0.49 7.18
CA THR A 23 -2.04 0.13 8.60
C THR A 23 -1.29 1.24 9.33
N LEU A 24 -0.31 1.89 8.70
CA LEU A 24 0.42 3.03 9.28
C LEU A 24 -0.50 4.23 9.52
N ILE A 25 -1.31 4.61 8.55
CA ILE A 25 -2.24 5.76 8.68
C ILE A 25 -3.29 5.47 9.75
N TYR A 26 -3.94 4.30 9.69
CA TYR A 26 -4.96 3.93 10.66
C TYR A 26 -4.43 3.78 12.08
N GLY A 27 -3.26 3.14 12.24
CA GLY A 27 -2.64 2.89 13.53
C GLY A 27 -2.38 4.18 14.33
N LEU A 28 -2.05 5.27 13.65
CA LEU A 28 -1.75 6.57 14.24
C LEU A 28 -2.92 7.53 14.30
N GLY A 29 -3.65 7.61 13.21
CA GLY A 29 -4.70 8.63 13.06
C GLY A 29 -6.07 8.14 13.46
N GLY A 30 -6.30 6.83 13.55
CA GLY A 30 -7.64 6.26 13.64
C GLY A 30 -8.52 6.62 12.43
N VAL A 31 -7.90 6.99 11.30
CA VAL A 31 -8.57 7.38 10.06
C VAL A 31 -8.27 6.36 8.98
N LEU A 32 -9.30 5.85 8.34
CA LEU A 32 -9.16 5.05 7.12
C LEU A 32 -9.10 5.98 5.92
N ASN A 33 -8.09 5.81 5.08
CA ASN A 33 -7.90 6.59 3.86
C ASN A 33 -8.38 5.79 2.64
N LEU A 34 -9.59 6.08 2.15
CA LEU A 34 -10.15 5.43 0.97
C LEU A 34 -9.53 5.89 -0.35
N ALA A 35 -8.73 6.96 -0.35
CA ALA A 35 -7.94 7.37 -1.51
C ALA A 35 -6.56 6.71 -1.55
N HIS A 36 -6.26 5.75 -0.66
CA HIS A 36 -4.88 5.21 -0.54
C HIS A 36 -4.37 4.59 -1.83
N GLY A 37 -5.19 3.82 -2.55
CA GLY A 37 -4.85 3.23 -3.84
C GLY A 37 -4.62 4.27 -4.95
N GLN A 38 -5.25 5.43 -4.87
CA GLN A 38 -5.02 6.51 -5.82
C GLN A 38 -3.58 7.04 -5.75
N PHE A 39 -2.95 7.05 -4.58
CA PHE A 39 -1.54 7.41 -4.45
C PHE A 39 -0.62 6.40 -5.17
N ALA A 40 -1.01 5.12 -5.23
CA ALA A 40 -0.28 4.12 -6.01
C ALA A 40 -0.38 4.44 -7.52
N VAL A 41 -1.58 4.74 -8.01
CA VAL A 41 -1.79 5.12 -9.40
C VAL A 41 -1.04 6.41 -9.74
N VAL A 42 -1.14 7.44 -8.90
CA VAL A 42 -0.40 8.71 -9.06
C VAL A 42 1.11 8.47 -9.13
N GLY A 43 1.66 7.63 -8.26
CA GLY A 43 3.08 7.27 -8.27
C GLY A 43 3.50 6.60 -9.59
N GLY A 44 2.69 5.66 -10.09
CA GLY A 44 2.91 5.01 -11.38
C GLY A 44 2.80 5.97 -12.56
N VAL A 45 1.74 6.77 -12.63
CA VAL A 45 1.52 7.77 -13.71
C VAL A 45 2.62 8.82 -13.72
N ALA A 46 3.01 9.36 -12.56
CA ALA A 46 4.12 10.31 -12.46
C ALA A 46 5.45 9.69 -12.94
N THR A 47 5.69 8.41 -12.62
CA THR A 47 6.85 7.68 -13.13
C THR A 47 6.83 7.58 -14.65
N ALA A 48 5.67 7.23 -15.23
CA ALA A 48 5.52 7.14 -16.69
C ALA A 48 5.76 8.48 -17.39
N LEU A 49 5.22 9.55 -16.83
CA LEU A 49 5.46 10.91 -17.36
C LEU A 49 6.94 11.26 -17.33
N LEU A 50 7.64 10.95 -16.25
CA LEU A 50 9.09 11.20 -16.16
C LEU A 50 9.89 10.34 -17.16
N LEU A 51 9.47 9.10 -17.39
CA LEU A 51 10.05 8.22 -18.41
C LEU A 51 9.84 8.79 -19.83
N SER A 52 8.65 9.30 -20.12
CA SER A 52 8.35 9.91 -21.44
C SER A 52 9.15 11.19 -21.69
N LEU A 53 9.57 11.88 -20.62
CA LEU A 53 10.49 13.03 -20.69
C LEU A 53 11.97 12.63 -20.84
N GLY A 54 12.28 11.33 -20.91
CA GLY A 54 13.62 10.80 -21.12
C GLY A 54 14.46 10.64 -19.84
N PHE A 55 13.85 10.71 -18.66
CA PHE A 55 14.58 10.44 -17.41
C PHE A 55 14.96 8.96 -17.30
N ASN A 56 16.08 8.70 -16.62
CA ASN A 56 16.52 7.34 -16.29
C ASN A 56 15.42 6.63 -15.45
N PRO A 57 15.12 5.34 -15.69
CA PRO A 57 14.09 4.57 -14.97
C PRO A 57 14.18 4.65 -13.45
N LEU A 58 15.39 4.66 -12.88
CA LEU A 58 15.57 4.81 -11.44
C LEU A 58 15.16 6.20 -10.93
N LEU A 59 15.55 7.26 -11.66
CA LEU A 59 15.17 8.63 -11.30
C LEU A 59 13.68 8.87 -11.51
N ALA A 60 13.10 8.32 -12.57
CA ALA A 60 11.68 8.41 -12.85
C ALA A 60 10.86 7.71 -11.76
N SER A 61 11.25 6.50 -11.35
CA SER A 61 10.60 5.76 -10.26
C SER A 61 10.71 6.50 -8.92
N ALA A 62 11.90 7.01 -8.59
CA ALA A 62 12.09 7.81 -7.39
C ALA A 62 11.25 9.10 -7.42
N GLY A 63 11.16 9.77 -8.56
CA GLY A 63 10.33 10.96 -8.77
C GLY A 63 8.84 10.67 -8.58
N GLY A 64 8.33 9.57 -9.13
CA GLY A 64 6.93 9.13 -8.94
C GLY A 64 6.60 8.80 -7.48
N ILE A 65 7.51 8.09 -6.79
CA ILE A 65 7.35 7.75 -5.36
C ILE A 65 7.35 9.03 -4.50
N VAL A 66 8.30 9.94 -4.74
CA VAL A 66 8.36 11.23 -4.03
C VAL A 66 7.13 12.08 -4.37
N GLY A 67 6.66 12.06 -5.62
CA GLY A 67 5.42 12.72 -6.04
C GLY A 67 4.20 12.23 -5.27
N ALA A 68 4.04 10.91 -5.10
CA ALA A 68 2.99 10.33 -4.26
C ALA A 68 3.11 10.76 -2.78
N GLY A 69 4.34 10.80 -2.25
CA GLY A 69 4.62 11.28 -0.89
C GLY A 69 4.28 12.76 -0.68
N THR A 70 4.66 13.61 -1.63
CA THR A 70 4.36 15.05 -1.56
C THR A 70 2.86 15.33 -1.66
N LEU A 71 2.16 14.63 -2.55
CA LEU A 71 0.70 14.71 -2.63
C LEU A 71 0.06 14.25 -1.30
N GLY A 72 0.59 13.18 -0.67
CA GLY A 72 0.16 12.73 0.65
C GLY A 72 0.31 13.80 1.72
N ILE A 73 1.43 14.54 1.76
CA ILE A 73 1.63 15.66 2.67
C ILE A 73 0.61 16.76 2.42
N VAL A 74 0.37 17.12 1.15
CA VAL A 74 -0.62 18.16 0.79
C VAL A 74 -2.00 17.74 1.26
N VAL A 75 -2.41 16.51 1.00
CA VAL A 75 -3.72 15.98 1.43
C VAL A 75 -3.86 15.97 2.95
N ASP A 76 -2.82 15.55 3.68
CA ASP A 76 -2.83 15.55 5.13
C ASP A 76 -3.01 16.96 5.69
N ARG A 77 -2.26 17.92 5.17
CA ARG A 77 -2.26 19.30 5.66
C ARG A 77 -3.49 20.12 5.26
N THR A 78 -4.16 19.78 4.17
CA THR A 78 -5.33 20.52 3.68
C THR A 78 -6.62 19.81 4.00
N LEU A 79 -6.76 18.54 3.64
CA LEU A 79 -8.01 17.80 3.69
C LEU A 79 -8.22 17.06 5.01
N MET A 80 -7.15 16.49 5.60
CA MET A 80 -7.28 15.68 6.81
C MET A 80 -7.28 16.48 8.11
N LEU A 81 -6.72 17.70 8.11
CA LEU A 81 -6.68 18.57 9.28
C LEU A 81 -8.03 18.74 10.00
N PRO A 82 -9.18 18.96 9.31
CA PRO A 82 -10.49 19.03 9.96
C PRO A 82 -10.86 17.74 10.69
N ALA A 83 -10.58 16.57 10.10
CA ALA A 83 -10.91 15.27 10.68
C ALA A 83 -10.17 15.03 12.01
N TYR A 84 -8.94 15.51 12.14
CA TYR A 84 -8.14 15.34 13.36
C TYR A 84 -8.64 16.16 14.58
N LYS A 85 -9.52 17.14 14.36
CA LYS A 85 -10.16 17.88 15.46
C LYS A 85 -11.20 17.06 16.21
N PHE A 86 -11.73 16.03 15.58
CA PHE A 86 -12.71 15.11 16.14
C PHE A 86 -12.02 13.88 16.78
N ARG A 87 -12.77 13.10 17.56
CA ARG A 87 -12.25 11.89 18.22
C ARG A 87 -13.19 10.71 17.98
N GLY A 88 -12.65 9.48 18.07
CA GLY A 88 -13.44 8.26 17.96
C GLY A 88 -14.11 8.11 16.61
N GLU A 89 -15.40 7.75 16.61
CA GLU A 89 -16.18 7.45 15.41
C GLU A 89 -16.36 8.64 14.48
N GLU A 90 -16.52 9.85 15.01
CA GLU A 90 -16.66 11.07 14.21
C GLU A 90 -15.40 11.32 13.35
N ARG A 91 -14.21 11.14 13.93
CA ARG A 91 -12.94 11.22 13.20
C ARG A 91 -12.88 10.21 12.06
N LEU A 92 -13.27 8.96 12.37
CA LEU A 92 -13.27 7.88 11.37
C LEU A 92 -14.21 8.20 10.21
N LEU A 93 -15.48 8.56 10.51
CA LEU A 93 -16.51 8.84 9.49
C LEU A 93 -16.14 10.03 8.63
N LEU A 94 -15.69 11.13 9.25
CA LEU A 94 -15.27 12.31 8.49
C LEU A 94 -14.09 12.01 7.60
N GLY A 95 -13.10 11.26 8.09
CA GLY A 95 -11.97 10.80 7.31
C GLY A 95 -12.37 9.96 6.11
N LEU A 96 -13.30 8.99 6.30
CA LEU A 96 -13.83 8.17 5.22
C LEU A 96 -14.50 9.01 4.14
N ILE A 97 -15.38 9.94 4.50
CA ILE A 97 -16.10 10.79 3.55
C ILE A 97 -15.13 11.69 2.77
N LEU A 98 -14.20 12.34 3.47
CA LEU A 98 -13.22 13.23 2.84
C LEU A 98 -12.30 12.48 1.87
N THR A 99 -11.81 11.31 2.27
CA THR A 99 -10.91 10.52 1.43
C THR A 99 -11.62 9.81 0.30
N LEU A 100 -12.89 9.43 0.46
CA LEU A 100 -13.72 8.93 -0.62
C LEU A 100 -13.93 10.02 -1.69
N GLY A 101 -14.29 11.24 -1.27
CA GLY A 101 -14.40 12.38 -2.18
C GLY A 101 -13.08 12.65 -2.91
N LEU A 102 -11.95 12.62 -2.19
CA LEU A 102 -10.62 12.75 -2.78
C LEU A 102 -10.33 11.66 -3.82
N SER A 103 -10.72 10.41 -3.53
CA SER A 103 -10.55 9.28 -4.47
C SER A 103 -11.22 9.58 -5.81
N PHE A 104 -12.48 10.05 -5.79
CA PHE A 104 -13.19 10.42 -7.01
C PHE A 104 -12.57 11.62 -7.73
N VAL A 105 -12.05 12.61 -6.99
CA VAL A 105 -11.39 13.79 -7.59
C VAL A 105 -10.11 13.37 -8.31
N ILE A 106 -9.27 12.54 -7.68
CA ILE A 106 -8.03 12.06 -8.29
C ILE A 106 -8.34 11.18 -9.50
N ASP A 107 -9.30 10.26 -9.37
CA ASP A 107 -9.72 9.37 -10.45
C ASP A 107 -10.23 10.17 -11.66
N GLY A 108 -11.16 11.10 -11.43
CA GLY A 108 -11.69 11.96 -12.49
C GLY A 108 -10.61 12.84 -13.13
N TYR A 109 -9.68 13.39 -12.35
CA TYR A 109 -8.56 14.18 -12.89
C TYR A 109 -7.61 13.33 -13.73
N LEU A 110 -7.24 12.14 -13.28
CA LEU A 110 -6.36 11.24 -14.03
C LEU A 110 -7.02 10.79 -15.33
N ASN A 111 -8.29 10.39 -15.30
CA ASN A 111 -9.02 9.97 -16.50
C ASN A 111 -9.22 11.13 -17.51
N TYR A 112 -9.34 12.37 -17.03
CA TYR A 112 -9.42 13.54 -17.92
C TYR A 112 -8.08 13.86 -18.58
N GLN A 113 -6.95 13.83 -17.81
CA GLN A 113 -5.64 14.22 -18.31
C GLN A 113 -4.96 13.11 -19.13
N VAL A 114 -5.19 11.86 -18.79
CA VAL A 114 -4.49 10.70 -19.33
C VAL A 114 -5.51 9.58 -19.61
N PRO A 115 -6.48 9.83 -20.52
CA PRO A 115 -7.48 8.82 -20.85
C PRO A 115 -6.79 7.59 -21.45
N GLU A 116 -7.30 6.40 -21.10
CA GLU A 116 -6.81 5.09 -21.59
C GLU A 116 -5.33 4.81 -21.28
N PHE A 117 -4.80 5.45 -20.24
CA PHE A 117 -3.41 5.27 -19.87
C PHE A 117 -3.19 3.88 -19.27
N SER A 118 -2.33 3.09 -19.89
CA SER A 118 -1.80 1.87 -19.32
C SER A 118 -0.27 1.97 -19.23
N LEU A 119 0.24 2.00 -18.01
CA LEU A 119 1.67 1.98 -17.76
C LEU A 119 2.15 0.54 -17.71
N THR A 120 3.04 0.18 -18.61
CA THR A 120 3.84 -1.04 -18.50
C THR A 120 5.28 -0.65 -18.70
N PHE A 121 6.11 -0.86 -17.68
CA PHE A 121 7.56 -0.73 -17.86
C PHE A 121 8.01 -1.91 -18.72
N GLN A 122 8.42 -1.65 -19.94
CA GLN A 122 9.02 -2.67 -20.80
C GLN A 122 10.44 -3.00 -20.30
N LEU A 123 10.52 -3.74 -19.20
CA LEU A 123 11.74 -4.45 -18.95
C LEU A 123 11.85 -5.57 -20.01
N PRO A 124 13.03 -5.80 -20.61
CA PRO A 124 13.20 -6.92 -21.49
C PRO A 124 12.70 -8.16 -20.75
N VAL A 125 11.71 -8.84 -21.34
CA VAL A 125 11.12 -10.07 -20.78
C VAL A 125 12.17 -11.18 -20.91
N ALA A 126 13.23 -11.08 -20.12
CA ALA A 126 14.17 -12.14 -19.96
C ALA A 126 13.59 -13.12 -18.94
N MET A 127 13.37 -14.35 -19.31
CA MET A 127 13.15 -15.44 -18.38
C MET A 127 14.52 -15.82 -17.82
N VAL A 128 14.70 -15.68 -16.53
CA VAL A 128 15.87 -16.16 -15.83
C VAL A 128 15.49 -17.49 -15.17
N GLU A 129 16.26 -18.52 -15.43
CA GLU A 129 16.14 -19.78 -14.70
C GLU A 129 16.80 -19.63 -13.32
N PHE A 130 15.99 -19.54 -12.29
CA PHE A 130 16.47 -19.60 -10.92
C PHE A 130 16.15 -20.98 -10.34
N ALA A 131 17.17 -21.76 -10.00
CA ALA A 131 17.03 -23.14 -9.51
C ALA A 131 16.21 -24.06 -10.42
N GLY A 132 16.32 -23.90 -11.76
CA GLY A 132 15.59 -24.70 -12.74
C GLY A 132 14.13 -24.29 -12.96
N ILE A 133 13.71 -23.13 -12.41
CA ILE A 133 12.36 -22.59 -12.54
C ILE A 133 12.43 -21.32 -13.40
N PRO A 134 11.71 -21.25 -14.54
CA PRO A 134 11.66 -20.05 -15.35
C PRO A 134 10.86 -18.96 -14.62
N MET A 135 11.51 -17.86 -14.24
CA MET A 135 10.92 -16.71 -13.57
C MET A 135 11.05 -15.47 -14.45
N ARG A 136 10.03 -14.61 -14.41
CA ARG A 136 10.09 -13.30 -15.08
C ARG A 136 11.04 -12.39 -14.32
N THR A 137 11.99 -11.77 -14.98
CA THR A 137 12.91 -10.78 -14.38
C THR A 137 12.16 -9.64 -13.71
N ALA A 138 11.01 -9.23 -14.27
CA ALA A 138 10.13 -8.22 -13.69
C ALA A 138 9.60 -8.60 -12.30
N SER A 139 9.16 -9.85 -12.11
CA SER A 139 8.68 -10.35 -10.81
C SER A 139 9.80 -10.41 -9.77
N LEU A 140 11.01 -10.81 -10.18
CA LEU A 140 12.19 -10.81 -9.32
C LEU A 140 12.58 -9.38 -8.91
N ALA A 141 12.59 -8.44 -9.85
CA ALA A 141 12.89 -7.04 -9.57
C ALA A 141 11.85 -6.43 -8.62
N ALA A 142 10.55 -6.64 -8.87
CA ALA A 142 9.48 -6.14 -8.02
C ALA A 142 9.55 -6.71 -6.60
N SER A 143 9.82 -8.01 -6.44
CA SER A 143 9.98 -8.63 -5.12
C SER A 143 11.22 -8.13 -4.38
N ALA A 144 12.35 -7.95 -5.08
CA ALA A 144 13.56 -7.40 -4.49
C ALA A 144 13.33 -5.96 -3.99
N VAL A 145 12.69 -5.11 -4.80
CA VAL A 145 12.32 -3.75 -4.39
C VAL A 145 11.41 -3.77 -3.17
N ALA A 146 10.36 -4.60 -3.17
CA ALA A 146 9.45 -4.71 -2.04
C ALA A 146 10.18 -5.14 -0.76
N LEU A 147 11.06 -6.14 -0.82
CA LEU A 147 11.83 -6.61 0.33
C LEU A 147 12.78 -5.53 0.87
N VAL A 148 13.47 -4.79 0.01
CA VAL A 148 14.34 -3.67 0.40
C VAL A 148 13.53 -2.57 1.09
N ILE A 149 12.36 -2.22 0.54
CA ILE A 149 11.47 -1.21 1.14
C ILE A 149 10.94 -1.67 2.50
N PHE A 150 10.52 -2.94 2.64
CA PHE A 150 10.11 -3.46 3.94
C PHE A 150 11.25 -3.49 4.95
N ALA A 151 12.43 -3.95 4.55
CA ALA A 151 13.61 -3.92 5.41
C ALA A 151 13.94 -2.48 5.86
N GLY A 152 13.91 -1.52 4.94
CA GLY A 152 14.09 -0.11 5.23
C GLY A 152 13.04 0.44 6.19
N LEU A 153 11.76 0.13 5.97
CA LEU A 153 10.67 0.54 6.85
C LEU A 153 10.83 -0.03 8.26
N PHE A 154 11.11 -1.33 8.38
CA PHE A 154 11.34 -1.97 9.68
C PHE A 154 12.56 -1.38 10.39
N ALA A 155 13.65 -1.16 9.67
CA ALA A 155 14.85 -0.51 10.22
C ALA A 155 14.54 0.93 10.68
N PHE A 156 13.82 1.71 9.86
CA PHE A 156 13.39 3.05 10.21
C PHE A 156 12.54 3.07 11.48
N LEU A 157 11.50 2.24 11.54
CA LEU A 157 10.60 2.18 12.69
C LEU A 157 11.31 1.68 13.97
N ARG A 158 12.29 0.78 13.84
CA ARG A 158 12.95 0.17 14.99
C ARG A 158 14.11 1.01 15.53
N PHE A 159 14.94 1.57 14.66
CA PHE A 159 16.23 2.14 15.03
C PHE A 159 16.25 3.68 15.04
N THR A 160 15.27 4.36 14.43
CA THR A 160 15.27 5.84 14.41
C THR A 160 14.46 6.44 15.55
N LEU A 161 14.81 7.69 15.92
CA LEU A 161 14.03 8.47 16.90
C LEU A 161 12.60 8.74 16.39
N LEU A 162 12.44 9.04 15.10
CA LEU A 162 11.14 9.25 14.49
C LEU A 162 10.29 7.98 14.56
N GLY A 163 10.88 6.81 14.32
CA GLY A 163 10.18 5.53 14.47
C GLY A 163 9.75 5.26 15.91
N LYS A 164 10.51 5.71 16.91
CA LYS A 164 10.11 5.64 18.33
C LYS A 164 8.93 6.58 18.60
N CYS A 165 8.97 7.81 18.11
CA CYS A 165 7.85 8.76 18.22
C CYS A 165 6.56 8.19 17.62
N ILE A 166 6.66 7.59 16.44
CA ILE A 166 5.55 6.92 15.75
C ILE A 166 4.92 5.86 16.65
N ARG A 167 5.72 4.96 17.19
CA ARG A 167 5.22 3.87 18.04
C ARG A 167 4.60 4.39 19.34
N SER A 168 5.20 5.41 19.96
CA SER A 168 4.65 6.03 21.18
C SER A 168 3.25 6.60 20.94
N ILE A 169 3.03 7.26 19.80
CA ILE A 169 1.70 7.80 19.46
C ILE A 169 0.68 6.68 19.18
N ILE A 170 1.11 5.58 18.52
CA ILE A 170 0.24 4.41 18.27
C ILE A 170 -0.22 3.79 19.60
N GLU A 171 0.67 3.72 20.60
CA GLU A 171 0.35 3.17 21.91
C GLU A 171 -0.54 4.12 22.71
N ASN A 172 -0.14 5.39 22.84
CA ASN A 172 -0.89 6.40 23.59
C ASN A 172 -0.59 7.82 23.08
N GLU A 173 -1.50 8.38 22.31
CA GLU A 173 -1.35 9.73 21.73
C GLU A 173 -1.19 10.82 22.82
N VAL A 174 -2.00 10.75 23.90
CA VAL A 174 -1.95 11.72 24.99
C VAL A 174 -0.64 11.60 25.78
N GLY A 175 -0.21 10.38 26.08
CA GLY A 175 1.06 10.14 26.75
C GLY A 175 2.27 10.62 25.94
N ALA A 176 2.25 10.44 24.62
CA ALA A 176 3.29 10.92 23.73
C ALA A 176 3.36 12.45 23.69
N GLU A 177 2.18 13.11 23.65
CA GLU A 177 2.08 14.57 23.68
C GLU A 177 2.62 15.16 24.99
N LEU A 178 2.33 14.55 26.14
CA LEU A 178 2.88 14.94 27.43
C LEU A 178 4.42 14.77 27.49
N CYS A 179 4.99 13.86 26.71
CA CYS A 179 6.43 13.70 26.55
C CYS A 179 7.04 14.68 25.52
N GLY A 180 6.28 15.63 25.00
CA GLY A 180 6.74 16.65 24.05
C GLY A 180 6.79 16.18 22.59
N ILE A 181 6.17 15.04 22.24
CA ILE A 181 6.04 14.59 20.87
C ILE A 181 4.84 15.29 20.22
N ASP A 182 5.08 15.99 19.11
CA ASP A 182 4.01 16.66 18.35
C ASP A 182 3.26 15.64 17.48
N PRO A 183 1.96 15.33 17.81
CA PRO A 183 1.20 14.33 17.04
C PRO A 183 0.96 14.77 15.60
N SER A 184 0.78 16.07 15.36
CA SER A 184 0.48 16.61 14.03
C SER A 184 1.65 16.38 13.06
N ARG A 185 2.88 16.71 13.48
CA ARG A 185 4.08 16.49 12.65
C ARG A 185 4.33 15.02 12.40
N THR A 186 4.14 14.19 13.43
CA THR A 186 4.34 12.75 13.33
C THR A 186 3.31 12.10 12.40
N ARG A 187 2.04 12.54 12.43
CA ARG A 187 1.01 12.09 11.48
C ARG A 187 1.37 12.44 10.04
N THR A 188 1.74 13.68 9.77
CA THR A 188 2.14 14.10 8.41
C THR A 188 3.30 13.26 7.89
N LEU A 189 4.30 12.97 8.72
CA LEU A 189 5.42 12.09 8.34
C LEU A 189 4.94 10.70 7.96
N ILE A 190 4.00 10.14 8.70
CA ILE A 190 3.47 8.79 8.43
C ILE A 190 2.61 8.77 7.18
N VAL A 191 1.77 9.79 6.99
CA VAL A 191 1.02 9.89 5.73
C VAL A 191 1.97 9.97 4.54
N CYS A 192 3.04 10.75 4.65
CA CYS A 192 4.09 10.79 3.63
C CYS A 192 4.70 9.40 3.37
N LEU A 193 5.15 8.71 4.41
CA LEU A 193 5.72 7.36 4.28
C LEU A 193 4.73 6.36 3.70
N ALA A 194 3.48 6.38 4.16
CA ALA A 194 2.43 5.50 3.70
C ALA A 194 2.08 5.72 2.22
N THR A 195 1.97 6.99 1.79
CA THR A 195 1.70 7.32 0.39
C THR A 195 2.91 7.06 -0.52
N MET A 196 4.15 7.20 -0.01
CA MET A 196 5.35 6.73 -0.72
C MET A 196 5.33 5.21 -0.90
N MET A 197 4.92 4.44 0.10
CA MET A 197 4.77 2.97 -0.02
C MET A 197 3.70 2.60 -1.05
N ALA A 198 2.58 3.31 -1.07
CA ALA A 198 1.59 3.15 -2.13
C ALA A 198 2.20 3.48 -3.51
N GLY A 199 2.97 4.57 -3.62
CA GLY A 199 3.71 4.90 -4.85
C GLY A 199 4.67 3.79 -5.30
N VAL A 200 5.41 3.18 -4.36
CA VAL A 200 6.25 2.01 -4.66
C VAL A 200 5.41 0.85 -5.20
N ALA A 201 4.25 0.57 -4.58
CA ALA A 201 3.35 -0.48 -5.05
C ALA A 201 2.86 -0.21 -6.49
N GLY A 202 2.49 1.03 -6.81
CA GLY A 202 2.09 1.43 -8.17
C GLY A 202 3.23 1.28 -9.18
N VAL A 203 4.43 1.74 -8.84
CA VAL A 203 5.62 1.60 -9.69
C VAL A 203 5.97 0.13 -9.92
N THR A 204 5.97 -0.68 -8.87
CA THR A 204 6.27 -2.11 -8.97
C THR A 204 5.17 -2.89 -9.69
N GLN A 205 3.91 -2.47 -9.57
CA GLN A 205 2.81 -3.03 -10.38
C GLN A 205 3.08 -2.84 -11.87
N GLY A 206 3.50 -1.66 -12.29
CA GLY A 206 3.86 -1.37 -13.69
C GLY A 206 5.03 -2.19 -14.25
N LEU A 207 5.83 -2.85 -13.39
CA LEU A 207 6.92 -3.73 -13.83
C LEU A 207 6.42 -5.08 -14.37
N PHE A 208 5.35 -5.63 -13.83
CA PHE A 208 4.87 -6.97 -14.21
C PHE A 208 3.46 -7.02 -14.79
N SER A 209 2.68 -5.95 -14.65
CA SER A 209 1.32 -5.83 -15.18
C SER A 209 1.07 -4.40 -15.64
N SER A 210 0.07 -4.20 -16.48
CA SER A 210 -0.37 -2.84 -16.83
C SER A 210 -1.02 -2.17 -15.62
N LEU A 211 -0.71 -0.89 -15.42
CA LEU A 211 -1.34 -0.04 -14.44
C LEU A 211 -2.29 0.92 -15.16
N GLY A 212 -3.59 0.79 -14.92
CA GLY A 212 -4.61 1.71 -15.41
C GLY A 212 -4.92 2.83 -14.43
N THR A 213 -5.44 3.93 -14.93
CA THR A 213 -5.84 5.08 -14.09
C THR A 213 -7.00 4.75 -13.16
N GLU A 214 -7.86 3.82 -13.56
CA GLU A 214 -9.06 3.36 -12.85
C GLU A 214 -8.76 2.34 -11.72
N MET A 215 -7.53 1.86 -11.58
CA MET A 215 -7.17 0.82 -10.59
C MET A 215 -7.10 1.30 -9.13
N GLY A 216 -7.19 2.61 -8.90
CA GLY A 216 -7.06 3.17 -7.56
C GLY A 216 -8.03 2.62 -6.52
N PRO A 217 -9.34 2.57 -6.79
CA PRO A 217 -10.32 1.97 -5.88
C PRO A 217 -10.06 0.49 -5.60
N GLU A 218 -9.68 -0.30 -6.61
CA GLU A 218 -9.35 -1.71 -6.46
C GLU A 218 -8.14 -1.89 -5.52
N PHE A 219 -7.07 -1.13 -5.71
CA PHE A 219 -5.90 -1.15 -4.83
C PHE A 219 -6.24 -0.75 -3.39
N THR A 220 -7.15 0.21 -3.20
CA THR A 220 -7.62 0.58 -1.87
C THR A 220 -8.35 -0.58 -1.20
N ILE A 221 -9.29 -1.23 -1.92
CA ILE A 221 -10.07 -2.35 -1.38
C ILE A 221 -9.16 -3.53 -1.03
N LEU A 222 -8.25 -3.93 -1.94
CA LEU A 222 -7.31 -5.02 -1.70
C LEU A 222 -6.36 -4.71 -0.54
N GLY A 223 -5.81 -3.50 -0.49
CA GLY A 223 -4.95 -3.05 0.61
C GLY A 223 -5.69 -3.04 1.95
N LEU A 224 -6.94 -2.55 1.98
CA LEU A 224 -7.77 -2.55 3.18
C LEU A 224 -8.08 -3.97 3.65
N LEU A 225 -8.44 -4.86 2.73
CA LEU A 225 -8.72 -6.26 3.03
C LEU A 225 -7.52 -6.94 3.69
N VAL A 226 -6.33 -6.77 3.13
CA VAL A 226 -5.09 -7.32 3.69
C VAL A 226 -4.76 -6.69 5.05
N ALA A 227 -4.95 -5.36 5.21
CA ALA A 227 -4.72 -4.67 6.47
C ALA A 227 -5.67 -5.18 7.59
N VAL A 228 -6.94 -5.41 7.27
CA VAL A 228 -7.93 -5.93 8.23
C VAL A 228 -7.61 -7.38 8.61
N VAL A 229 -7.32 -8.24 7.63
CA VAL A 229 -6.93 -9.64 7.88
C VAL A 229 -5.65 -9.73 8.70
N GLY A 230 -4.67 -8.87 8.43
CA GLY A 230 -3.39 -8.81 9.17
C GLY A 230 -3.52 -8.21 10.56
N GLY A 231 -4.54 -7.39 10.76
CA GLY A 231 -4.76 -6.55 11.92
C GLY A 231 -4.30 -5.12 11.68
N VAL A 232 -5.25 -4.19 11.61
CA VAL A 232 -5.07 -2.77 11.21
C VAL A 232 -4.06 -1.95 12.06
N ARG A 233 -3.53 -2.53 13.14
CA ARG A 233 -2.47 -1.93 13.98
C ARG A 233 -1.18 -2.75 13.99
N SER A 234 -1.09 -3.82 13.20
CA SER A 234 0.06 -4.73 13.21
C SER A 234 0.72 -4.79 11.83
N ILE A 235 1.84 -4.10 11.65
CA ILE A 235 2.61 -4.10 10.39
C ILE A 235 3.10 -5.52 10.06
N ASN A 236 3.56 -6.29 11.06
CA ASN A 236 3.99 -7.68 10.86
C ASN A 236 2.81 -8.57 10.45
N GLY A 237 1.62 -8.34 11.06
CA GLY A 237 0.41 -9.04 10.71
C GLY A 237 -0.04 -8.75 9.28
N THR A 238 0.04 -7.48 8.89
CA THR A 238 -0.30 -7.04 7.53
C THR A 238 0.62 -7.66 6.48
N LEU A 239 1.94 -7.72 6.75
CA LEU A 239 2.89 -8.37 5.85
C LEU A 239 2.61 -9.87 5.70
N ALA A 240 2.39 -10.57 6.82
CA ALA A 240 2.07 -11.98 6.80
C ALA A 240 0.74 -12.28 6.10
N ALA A 241 -0.29 -11.45 6.35
CA ALA A 241 -1.59 -11.56 5.70
C ALA A 241 -1.50 -11.33 4.19
N GLY A 242 -0.73 -10.32 3.76
CA GLY A 242 -0.54 -10.05 2.34
C GLY A 242 0.13 -11.21 1.62
N ILE A 243 1.20 -11.78 2.19
CA ILE A 243 1.87 -12.96 1.61
C ILE A 243 0.89 -14.15 1.55
N LEU A 244 0.14 -14.42 2.63
CA LEU A 244 -0.84 -15.49 2.67
C LEU A 244 -1.92 -15.32 1.61
N LEU A 245 -2.52 -14.13 1.53
CA LEU A 245 -3.58 -13.83 0.58
C LEU A 245 -3.06 -13.83 -0.86
N GLY A 246 -1.83 -13.37 -1.10
CA GLY A 246 -1.18 -13.45 -2.42
C GLY A 246 -0.98 -14.90 -2.87
N ILE A 247 -0.55 -15.78 -1.97
CA ILE A 247 -0.44 -17.21 -2.26
C ILE A 247 -1.81 -17.81 -2.58
N VAL A 248 -2.82 -17.53 -1.75
CA VAL A 248 -4.20 -18.00 -2.00
C VAL A 248 -4.70 -17.52 -3.36
N ASN A 249 -4.49 -16.24 -3.68
CA ASN A 249 -4.91 -15.66 -4.95
C ASN A 249 -4.19 -16.31 -6.16
N ALA A 250 -2.87 -16.54 -6.07
CA ALA A 250 -2.11 -17.15 -7.15
C ALA A 250 -2.56 -18.60 -7.42
N PHE A 251 -2.75 -19.39 -6.38
CA PHE A 251 -3.27 -20.77 -6.53
C PHE A 251 -4.70 -20.76 -7.08
N ALA A 252 -5.58 -19.92 -6.52
CA ALA A 252 -6.96 -19.83 -7.00
C ALA A 252 -7.01 -19.39 -8.46
N SER A 253 -6.26 -18.36 -8.85
CA SER A 253 -6.21 -17.86 -10.22
C SER A 253 -5.71 -18.91 -11.21
N HIS A 254 -4.75 -19.74 -10.81
CA HIS A 254 -4.20 -20.78 -11.65
C HIS A 254 -5.18 -21.94 -11.91
N TYR A 255 -5.95 -22.37 -10.87
CA TYR A 255 -6.82 -23.55 -10.98
C TYR A 255 -8.25 -23.23 -11.40
N VAL A 256 -8.79 -22.08 -11.01
CA VAL A 256 -10.21 -21.74 -11.21
C VAL A 256 -10.45 -20.44 -11.99
N GLY A 257 -9.36 -19.76 -12.36
CA GLY A 257 -9.42 -18.51 -13.11
C GLY A 257 -9.56 -17.26 -12.22
N ALA A 258 -9.24 -16.09 -12.80
CA ALA A 258 -9.08 -14.84 -12.06
C ALA A 258 -10.38 -14.38 -11.34
N TYR A 259 -11.55 -14.46 -12.00
CA TYR A 259 -12.82 -14.03 -11.39
C TYR A 259 -13.18 -14.83 -10.15
N VAL A 260 -13.04 -16.17 -10.22
CA VAL A 260 -13.33 -17.04 -9.07
C VAL A 260 -12.29 -16.87 -7.98
N ALA A 261 -11.05 -16.58 -8.35
CA ALA A 261 -9.98 -16.31 -7.39
C ALA A 261 -10.29 -15.08 -6.52
N TYR A 262 -10.86 -13.99 -7.07
CA TYR A 262 -11.30 -12.85 -6.28
C TYR A 262 -12.41 -13.23 -5.28
N ILE A 263 -13.37 -14.07 -5.68
CA ILE A 263 -14.42 -14.55 -4.78
C ILE A 263 -13.82 -15.37 -3.63
N ILE A 264 -12.86 -16.25 -3.94
CA ILE A 264 -12.15 -17.06 -2.94
C ILE A 264 -11.35 -16.16 -2.01
N LEU A 265 -10.63 -15.16 -2.53
CA LEU A 265 -9.87 -14.20 -1.75
C LEU A 265 -10.75 -13.45 -0.75
N LEU A 266 -11.88 -12.89 -1.20
CA LEU A 266 -12.83 -12.19 -0.37
C LEU A 266 -13.47 -13.12 0.69
N SER A 267 -13.84 -14.33 0.28
CA SER A 267 -14.42 -15.34 1.19
C SER A 267 -13.43 -15.76 2.26
N PHE A 268 -12.16 -15.98 1.88
CA PHE A 268 -11.08 -16.31 2.80
C PHE A 268 -10.81 -15.19 3.80
N ALA A 269 -10.78 -13.94 3.32
CA ALA A 269 -10.63 -12.79 4.17
C ALA A 269 -11.78 -12.62 5.15
N MET A 270 -13.04 -12.80 4.69
CA MET A 270 -14.22 -12.74 5.55
C MET A 270 -14.20 -13.86 6.60
N ALA A 271 -13.85 -15.08 6.22
CA ALA A 271 -13.69 -16.19 7.16
C ALA A 271 -12.63 -15.89 8.23
N THR A 272 -11.50 -15.29 7.82
CA THR A 272 -10.42 -14.91 8.74
C THR A 272 -10.89 -13.86 9.75
N ILE A 273 -11.64 -12.85 9.31
CA ILE A 273 -12.19 -11.80 10.20
C ILE A 273 -13.21 -12.39 11.18
N LEU A 274 -14.07 -13.31 10.73
CA LEU A 274 -15.07 -13.97 11.58
C LEU A 274 -14.41 -14.83 12.68
N VAL A 275 -13.32 -15.54 12.34
CA VAL A 275 -12.60 -16.41 13.29
C VAL A 275 -11.68 -15.63 14.21
N ARG A 276 -11.04 -14.54 13.68
CA ARG A 276 -10.09 -13.70 14.43
C ARG A 276 -10.32 -12.21 14.12
N PRO A 277 -11.28 -11.57 14.77
CA PRO A 277 -11.65 -10.17 14.51
C PRO A 277 -10.52 -9.17 14.80
N ALA A 278 -9.53 -9.54 15.63
CA ALA A 278 -8.37 -8.72 15.91
C ALA A 278 -7.25 -8.82 14.85
N GLY A 279 -7.40 -9.72 13.84
CA GLY A 279 -6.41 -10.02 12.82
C GLY A 279 -5.53 -11.22 13.16
N LEU A 280 -4.78 -11.72 12.13
CA LEU A 280 -4.01 -12.97 12.24
C LEU A 280 -2.91 -12.94 13.31
N LEU A 281 -2.22 -11.81 13.46
CA LEU A 281 -1.09 -11.63 14.38
C LEU A 281 -1.34 -10.53 15.42
N ALA A 282 -2.57 -10.09 15.62
CA ALA A 282 -2.87 -9.20 16.73
C ALA A 282 -2.59 -9.94 18.03
N ARG A 283 -1.66 -9.42 18.83
CA ARG A 283 -1.47 -9.90 20.19
C ARG A 283 -2.75 -9.62 20.96
N PHE A 284 -3.32 -10.65 21.56
CA PHE A 284 -4.34 -10.48 22.59
C PHE A 284 -3.72 -9.66 23.72
N THR A 285 -4.05 -8.38 23.80
CA THR A 285 -3.82 -7.51 24.95
C THR A 285 -5.10 -7.40 25.74
#